data_0f7c81f1d5777b6bc2c7a8f145d96b69
#
_entry.id   0f7c81f1d5777b6bc2c7a8f145d96b69
#
_cell.length_a   1.000
_cell.length_b   1.000
_cell.length_c   1.000
_cell.angle_alpha   90.00
_cell.angle_beta   90.00
_cell.angle_gamma   90.00
#
_symmetry.space_group_name_H-M   'P 1'
#
loop_
_entity.id
_entity.type
_entity.pdbx_description
1 polymer ?
#
loop_
_entity_poly.entity_id
_entity_poly.type
_entity_poly.pdbx_seq_one_letter_code
_entity_poly.pdbx_strand_id
1 'polypeptide(L)'
;MRRHTKDKKKHKFNFKKLKKPIKWLDCVSQTGWLSVAQMDAAVPAVCKTGEFWIYKDTKDFITLFGTYSQDKDGSIEFGEVITIPKKWI
;
A
#
# COMPACT_ATOMS: atom_id res chain seq x y z
N MET A 1 -12.77 12.38 10.44
CA MET A 1 -13.61 11.24 10.23
C MET A 1 -13.71 10.39 11.49
N ARG A 2 -14.84 9.87 11.71
CA ARG A 2 -15.06 9.08 12.92
C ARG A 2 -14.97 7.60 12.64
N ARG A 3 -14.39 6.89 13.58
CA ARG A 3 -14.44 5.46 13.52
C ARG A 3 -15.83 4.97 13.82
N HIS A 4 -16.14 3.83 13.29
CA HIS A 4 -17.35 3.14 13.64
C HIS A 4 -17.23 2.56 15.02
N THR A 5 -18.30 2.64 15.80
CA THR A 5 -18.24 2.11 17.14
C THR A 5 -18.04 0.62 17.17
N LYS A 6 -18.60 -0.10 16.19
CA LYS A 6 -18.41 -1.55 16.18
C LYS A 6 -17.01 -1.97 15.80
N ASP A 7 -16.17 -1.04 15.39
CA ASP A 7 -14.79 -1.32 15.06
C ASP A 7 -13.85 -1.03 16.20
N LYS A 8 -14.38 -0.78 17.38
CA LYS A 8 -13.56 -0.45 18.52
C LYS A 8 -12.99 -1.69 19.17
N LYS A 9 -12.32 -2.50 18.41
CA LYS A 9 -11.56 -3.59 18.96
C LYS A 9 -10.25 -3.07 19.48
N LYS A 10 -9.87 -3.59 20.63
CA LYS A 10 -8.57 -3.27 21.18
C LYS A 10 -7.55 -4.20 20.54
N HIS A 11 -6.49 -3.61 20.03
CA HIS A 11 -5.43 -4.36 19.40
C HIS A 11 -4.12 -3.96 20.01
N LYS A 12 -3.26 -4.93 20.19
CA LYS A 12 -1.88 -4.63 20.46
C LYS A 12 -1.20 -4.35 19.13
N PHE A 13 -0.33 -3.36 19.14
CA PHE A 13 0.44 -3.07 17.94
C PHE A 13 1.56 -4.10 17.87
N ASN A 14 1.41 -5.08 16.99
CA ASN A 14 2.45 -6.09 16.79
C ASN A 14 2.67 -6.35 15.32
N PHE A 15 2.62 -5.29 14.53
CA PHE A 15 2.89 -5.39 13.10
C PHE A 15 4.38 -5.27 12.86
N LYS A 16 4.86 -5.99 11.86
CA LYS A 16 6.27 -5.98 11.52
C LYS A 16 6.51 -5.01 10.38
N LYS A 17 7.66 -4.35 10.43
CA LYS A 17 8.06 -3.50 9.33
C LYS A 17 8.62 -4.32 8.20
N LEU A 18 8.48 -3.79 6.98
CA LEU A 18 9.16 -4.36 5.84
C LEU A 18 10.66 -4.33 6.07
N LYS A 19 11.32 -5.43 5.82
CA LYS A 19 12.78 -5.50 5.94
C LYS A 19 13.47 -4.92 4.72
N LYS A 20 12.85 -5.05 3.56
CA LYS A 20 13.38 -4.52 2.31
C LYS A 20 12.26 -3.85 1.56
N PRO A 21 12.55 -2.78 0.83
CA PRO A 21 11.52 -2.16 0.00
C PRO A 21 10.98 -3.13 -1.02
N ILE A 22 9.68 -3.02 -1.28
CA ILE A 22 9.04 -3.81 -2.33
C ILE A 22 9.05 -3.00 -3.61
N LYS A 23 9.60 -3.59 -4.66
CA LYS A 23 9.57 -2.99 -5.98
C LYS A 23 8.40 -3.60 -6.73
N TRP A 24 7.54 -2.77 -7.27
CA TRP A 24 6.36 -3.23 -7.96
C TRP A 24 6.06 -2.35 -9.14
N LEU A 25 5.26 -2.89 -10.08
CA LEU A 25 4.92 -2.19 -11.30
C LEU A 25 3.52 -1.62 -11.18
N ASP A 26 3.37 -0.38 -11.63
CA ASP A 26 2.09 0.29 -11.62
C ASP A 26 1.75 0.72 -13.04
N CYS A 27 0.46 0.77 -13.34
CA CYS A 27 0.04 1.24 -14.64
C CYS A 27 0.22 2.74 -14.74
N VAL A 28 0.42 3.20 -15.98
CA VAL A 28 0.60 4.62 -16.25
C VAL A 28 -0.44 5.02 -17.27
N SER A 29 -1.10 6.14 -17.04
CA SER A 29 -2.04 6.73 -17.97
C SER A 29 -1.45 7.99 -18.55
N GLN A 30 -1.67 8.20 -19.82
CA GLN A 30 -1.23 9.42 -20.49
C GLN A 30 -2.39 9.98 -21.27
N THR A 31 -2.50 11.31 -21.29
CA THR A 31 -3.51 12.00 -22.07
C THR A 31 -2.83 12.77 -23.19
N GLY A 32 -3.62 13.11 -24.19
CA GLY A 32 -3.11 13.87 -25.34
C GLY A 32 -2.66 12.94 -26.46
N TRP A 33 -1.96 13.53 -27.41
CA TRP A 33 -1.52 12.83 -28.60
C TRP A 33 -0.10 12.35 -28.44
N LEU A 34 0.15 11.10 -28.79
CA LEU A 34 1.48 10.50 -28.67
C LEU A 34 1.96 10.07 -30.05
N SER A 35 3.25 10.24 -30.26
CA SER A 35 3.89 9.75 -31.49
C SER A 35 4.11 8.25 -31.41
N VAL A 36 4.42 7.65 -32.54
CA VAL A 36 4.73 6.22 -32.57
C VAL A 36 5.92 5.91 -31.66
N ALA A 37 6.94 6.77 -31.70
CA ALA A 37 8.12 6.55 -30.86
C ALA A 37 7.76 6.60 -29.38
N GLN A 38 6.88 7.51 -28.98
CA GLN A 38 6.44 7.60 -27.61
C GLN A 38 5.62 6.39 -27.20
N MET A 39 4.78 5.89 -28.11
CA MET A 39 4.01 4.68 -27.82
C MET A 39 4.94 3.48 -27.66
N ASP A 40 5.95 3.37 -28.50
CA ASP A 40 6.88 2.25 -28.41
C ASP A 40 7.70 2.30 -27.13
N ALA A 41 7.90 3.47 -26.57
CA ALA A 41 8.68 3.64 -25.34
C ALA A 41 7.84 3.51 -24.07
N ALA A 42 6.53 3.33 -24.20
CA ALA A 42 5.66 3.28 -23.03
C ALA A 42 5.90 2.02 -22.21
N VAL A 43 6.13 2.20 -20.93
CA VAL A 43 6.36 1.10 -20.00
C VAL A 43 5.65 1.39 -18.68
N PRO A 44 5.35 0.37 -17.88
CA PRO A 44 4.78 0.60 -16.57
C PRO A 44 5.74 1.34 -15.66
N ALA A 45 5.20 2.04 -14.69
CA ALA A 45 6.03 2.72 -13.70
C ALA A 45 6.59 1.70 -12.72
N VAL A 46 7.85 1.90 -12.35
CA VAL A 46 8.48 1.09 -11.31
C VAL A 46 8.38 1.86 -10.01
N CYS A 47 7.72 1.27 -9.05
CA CYS A 47 7.50 1.89 -7.75
C CYS A 47 8.24 1.12 -6.68
N LYS A 48 8.67 1.82 -5.64
CA LYS A 48 9.28 1.20 -4.48
C LYS A 48 8.51 1.64 -3.25
N THR A 49 8.14 0.69 -2.43
CA THR A 49 7.48 0.95 -1.16
C THR A 49 8.33 0.38 -0.06
N GLY A 50 8.80 1.24 0.84
CA GLY A 50 9.63 0.82 1.95
C GLY A 50 9.21 1.52 3.23
N GLU A 51 9.74 1.06 4.35
CA GLU A 51 9.50 1.65 5.66
C GLU A 51 8.03 1.68 6.05
N PHE A 52 7.29 0.72 5.54
CA PHE A 52 5.89 0.50 5.90
C PHE A 52 5.81 -0.71 6.81
N TRP A 53 4.70 -0.81 7.52
CA TRP A 53 4.39 -2.00 8.30
C TRP A 53 3.52 -2.93 7.49
N ILE A 54 3.64 -4.22 7.74
CA ILE A 54 2.86 -5.24 7.07
C ILE A 54 1.59 -5.46 7.88
N TYR A 55 0.45 -5.20 7.27
CA TYR A 55 -0.82 -5.52 7.90
C TYR A 55 -1.18 -6.98 7.66
N LYS A 56 -1.12 -7.40 6.42
CA LYS A 56 -1.32 -8.80 6.10
C LYS A 56 -0.60 -9.13 4.80
N ASP A 57 -0.21 -10.38 4.70
CA ASP A 57 0.56 -10.90 3.57
C ASP A 57 -0.10 -12.19 3.14
N THR A 58 -0.84 -12.15 2.05
CA THR A 58 -1.54 -13.30 1.55
C THR A 58 -0.83 -13.85 0.34
N LYS A 59 -1.37 -14.95 -0.18
CA LYS A 59 -0.83 -15.55 -1.39
C LYS A 59 -0.93 -14.61 -2.58
N ASP A 60 -1.96 -13.77 -2.62
CA ASP A 60 -2.27 -12.98 -3.81
C ASP A 60 -1.86 -11.52 -3.69
N PHE A 61 -1.75 -10.99 -2.49
CA PHE A 61 -1.43 -9.58 -2.31
C PHE A 61 -0.82 -9.35 -0.93
N ILE A 62 -0.23 -8.18 -0.78
CA ILE A 62 0.27 -7.73 0.51
C ILE A 62 -0.33 -6.35 0.81
N THR A 63 -0.79 -6.15 2.04
CA THR A 63 -1.34 -4.88 2.48
C THR A 63 -0.40 -4.26 3.50
N LEU A 64 -0.05 -3.01 3.26
CA LEU A 64 0.92 -2.27 4.06
C LEU A 64 0.28 -0.97 4.52
N PHE A 65 0.80 -0.42 5.60
CA PHE A 65 0.39 0.91 6.03
C PHE A 65 1.61 1.70 6.49
N GLY A 66 1.57 3.00 6.26
CA GLY A 66 2.69 3.87 6.56
C GLY A 66 2.51 4.71 7.80
N THR A 67 1.29 4.80 8.29
CA THR A 67 1.00 5.56 9.50
C THR A 67 -0.18 4.93 10.22
N TYR A 68 -0.29 5.24 11.49
CA TYR A 68 -1.41 4.74 12.28
C TYR A 68 -1.65 5.65 13.46
N SER A 69 -2.81 5.52 14.05
CA SER A 69 -3.13 6.21 15.28
C SER A 69 -3.82 5.23 16.22
N GLN A 70 -3.50 5.31 17.48
CA GLN A 70 -4.06 4.41 18.47
C GLN A 70 -4.71 5.24 19.56
N ASP A 71 -5.97 4.95 19.85
CA ASP A 71 -6.72 5.65 20.86
C ASP A 71 -6.45 5.09 22.24
N LYS A 72 -6.92 5.82 23.25
CA LYS A 72 -6.76 5.40 24.63
C LYS A 72 -7.43 4.06 24.90
N ASP A 73 -8.50 3.76 24.18
CA ASP A 73 -9.21 2.51 24.36
C ASP A 73 -8.53 1.35 23.64
N GLY A 74 -7.41 1.61 22.97
CA GLY A 74 -6.65 0.56 22.29
C GLY A 74 -7.06 0.31 20.86
N SER A 75 -8.06 1.02 20.34
CA SER A 75 -8.44 0.85 18.95
C SER A 75 -7.42 1.56 18.05
N ILE A 76 -7.21 1.01 16.87
CA ILE A 76 -6.20 1.49 15.93
C ILE A 76 -6.87 1.84 14.60
N GLU A 77 -6.46 2.96 14.03
CA GLU A 77 -6.81 3.35 12.66
C GLU A 77 -5.53 3.44 11.85
N PHE A 78 -5.62 3.08 10.59
CA PHE A 78 -4.46 3.00 9.72
C PHE A 78 -4.57 4.04 8.63
N GLY A 79 -3.43 4.61 8.27
CA GLY A 79 -3.34 5.57 7.19
C GLY A 79 -2.26 5.18 6.21
N GLU A 80 -2.29 5.82 5.05
CA GLU A 80 -1.35 5.51 3.96
C GLU A 80 -1.34 4.02 3.67
N VAL A 81 -2.52 3.48 3.45
CA VAL A 81 -2.67 2.05 3.21
C VAL A 81 -2.49 1.77 1.73
N ILE A 82 -1.69 0.75 1.43
CA ILE A 82 -1.51 0.31 0.06
C ILE A 82 -1.61 -1.21 0.02
N THR A 83 -2.33 -1.72 -0.96
CA THR A 83 -2.44 -3.16 -1.19
C THR A 83 -1.88 -3.44 -2.57
N ILE A 84 -0.87 -4.27 -2.63
CA ILE A 84 -0.12 -4.54 -3.86
C ILE A 84 -0.36 -5.98 -4.29
N PRO A 85 -0.92 -6.21 -5.49
CA PRO A 85 -1.02 -7.57 -6.01
C PRO A 85 0.37 -8.17 -6.19
N LYS A 86 0.53 -9.40 -5.77
CA LYS A 86 1.86 -10.02 -5.83
C LYS A 86 2.34 -10.28 -7.23
N LYS A 87 1.44 -10.41 -8.18
CA LYS A 87 1.86 -10.59 -9.56
C LYS A 87 2.45 -9.31 -10.15
N TRP A 88 2.35 -8.18 -9.46
CA TRP A 88 2.96 -6.92 -9.92
C TRP A 88 4.34 -6.70 -9.30
N ILE A 89 4.75 -7.56 -8.41
CA ILE A 89 6.05 -7.44 -7.75
C ILE A 89 7.15 -8.11 -8.58
#